data_01fa18bbfaaa1730287e01898b8eaf4d
#
_entry.id   01fa18bbfaaa1730287e01898b8eaf4d
#
_cell.length_a   1.000
_cell.length_b   1.000
_cell.length_c   1.000
_cell.angle_alpha   90.00
_cell.angle_beta   90.00
_cell.angle_gamma   90.00
#
_symmetry.space_group_name_H-M   'P 1'
#
loop_
_entity.id
_entity.type
_entity.pdbx_description
1 polymer ?
#
loop_
_entity_poly.entity_id
_entity_poly.type
_entity_poly.pdbx_seq_one_letter_code
_entity_poly.pdbx_strand_id
1 'polypeptide(L)'
;MTWLPFDLHPEYPPEGLPRERLLARYGPRMTEHVREFFESRGLRYNPNPDVVPRSLRAQQLTELARDLGRHGPVHDRLMDAYWNEAQDIGDPDVLRRVAQELELPEADVEEILGGDRYRDRIEHSTRQAASIGANAVPAFLLDRRLLVLGAQPNESFEHAFARLEEAP
;
A
#
# COMPACT_ATOMS: atom_id res chain seq x y z
N MET A 1 -8.41 -5.33 -13.00
CA MET A 1 -8.32 -5.23 -11.52
C MET A 1 -8.27 -3.76 -11.14
N THR A 2 -8.98 -3.34 -10.09
CA THR A 2 -8.94 -1.96 -9.57
C THR A 2 -8.29 -1.98 -8.19
N TRP A 3 -7.22 -1.24 -8.00
CA TRP A 3 -6.61 -1.01 -6.70
C TRP A 3 -7.37 0.08 -5.95
N LEU A 4 -7.61 -0.13 -4.66
CA LEU A 4 -8.23 0.85 -3.79
C LEU A 4 -7.29 1.18 -2.63
N PRO A 5 -7.26 2.44 -2.16
CA PRO A 5 -6.43 2.80 -1.02
C PRO A 5 -6.97 2.17 0.26
N PHE A 6 -6.05 1.75 1.13
CA PHE A 6 -6.37 1.23 2.46
C PHE A 6 -5.34 1.75 3.47
N ASP A 7 -5.78 2.54 4.43
CA ASP A 7 -4.92 3.03 5.50
C ASP A 7 -4.88 1.99 6.64
N LEU A 8 -3.84 1.15 6.61
CA LEU A 8 -3.68 0.04 7.54
C LEU A 8 -3.40 0.52 8.97
N HIS A 9 -2.72 1.66 9.10
CA HIS A 9 -2.25 2.19 10.38
C HIS A 9 -2.56 3.69 10.52
N PRO A 10 -3.85 4.07 10.60
CA PRO A 10 -4.24 5.48 10.76
C PRO A 10 -3.72 6.10 12.06
N GLU A 11 -3.38 5.28 13.04
CA GLU A 11 -2.85 5.68 14.36
C GLU A 11 -1.35 6.05 14.33
N TYR A 12 -0.63 5.77 13.24
CA TYR A 12 0.79 6.12 13.17
C TYR A 12 0.98 7.64 13.09
N PRO A 13 1.95 8.20 13.81
CA PRO A 13 2.24 9.62 13.76
C PRO A 13 2.80 10.02 12.37
N PRO A 14 2.72 11.31 12.00
CA PRO A 14 3.17 11.80 10.69
C PRO A 14 4.63 11.45 10.34
N GLU A 15 5.50 11.37 11.34
CA GLU A 15 6.91 10.99 11.23
C GLU A 15 7.14 9.49 11.07
N GLY A 16 6.07 8.70 11.08
CA GLY A 16 6.17 7.25 11.06
C GLY A 16 6.46 6.63 12.42
N LEU A 17 6.72 5.32 12.43
CA LEU A 17 7.02 4.56 13.63
C LEU A 17 8.46 4.06 13.58
N PRO A 18 9.29 4.22 14.66
CA PRO A 18 10.59 3.59 14.72
C PRO A 18 10.49 2.08 14.47
N ARG A 19 11.27 1.55 13.53
CA ARG A 19 11.20 0.13 13.14
C ARG A 19 11.49 -0.82 14.28
N GLU A 20 12.31 -0.40 15.24
CA GLU A 20 12.56 -1.18 16.47
C GLU A 20 11.27 -1.51 17.25
N ARG A 21 10.27 -0.62 17.24
CA ARG A 21 8.96 -0.88 17.87
C ARG A 21 8.19 -1.98 17.16
N LEU A 22 8.27 -2.02 15.83
CA LEU A 22 7.67 -3.11 15.05
C LEU A 22 8.36 -4.44 15.40
N LEU A 23 9.70 -4.46 15.44
CA LEU A 23 10.48 -5.63 15.79
C LEU A 23 10.22 -6.09 17.23
N ALA A 24 10.09 -5.16 18.17
CA ALA A 24 9.74 -5.46 19.58
C ALA A 24 8.36 -6.11 19.68
N ARG A 25 7.38 -5.66 18.86
CA ARG A 25 6.00 -6.17 18.86
C ARG A 25 5.86 -7.53 18.22
N TYR A 26 6.49 -7.75 17.07
CA TYR A 26 6.28 -8.94 16.23
C TYR A 26 7.47 -9.91 16.23
N GLY A 27 8.61 -9.49 16.79
CA GLY A 27 9.84 -10.26 16.84
C GLY A 27 10.61 -10.33 15.52
N PRO A 28 11.89 -10.76 15.56
CA PRO A 28 12.76 -10.82 14.38
C PRO A 28 12.30 -11.85 13.34
N ARG A 29 11.61 -12.91 13.77
CA ARG A 29 11.10 -13.97 12.88
C ARG A 29 10.09 -13.45 11.85
N MET A 30 9.31 -12.42 12.19
CA MET A 30 8.37 -11.81 11.22
C MET A 30 9.12 -11.19 10.04
N THR A 31 10.18 -10.42 10.33
CA THR A 31 11.00 -9.79 9.29
C THR A 31 11.68 -10.83 8.39
N GLU A 32 12.18 -11.91 9.00
CA GLU A 32 12.84 -13.00 8.28
C GLU A 32 11.84 -13.72 7.35
N HIS A 33 10.65 -14.01 7.85
CA HIS A 33 9.58 -14.64 7.07
C HIS A 33 9.11 -13.77 5.89
N VAL A 34 8.97 -12.45 6.10
CA VAL A 34 8.64 -11.51 5.01
C VAL A 34 9.77 -11.45 3.99
N ARG A 35 11.03 -11.44 4.42
CA ARG A 35 12.19 -11.49 3.52
C ARG A 35 12.16 -12.74 2.64
N GLU A 36 12.04 -13.93 3.25
CA GLU A 36 11.96 -15.21 2.55
C GLU A 36 10.80 -15.22 1.52
N PHE A 37 9.65 -14.64 1.90
CA PHE A 37 8.51 -14.54 1.02
C PHE A 37 8.81 -13.69 -0.24
N PHE A 38 9.52 -12.57 -0.09
CA PHE A 38 9.94 -11.72 -1.20
C PHE A 38 10.99 -12.44 -2.08
N GLU A 39 12.03 -12.97 -1.46
CA GLU A 39 13.15 -13.64 -2.15
C GLU A 39 12.66 -14.88 -2.92
N SER A 40 11.74 -15.66 -2.37
CA SER A 40 11.15 -16.83 -3.06
C SER A 40 10.40 -16.47 -4.36
N ARG A 41 10.08 -15.18 -4.56
CA ARG A 41 9.41 -14.63 -5.74
C ARG A 41 10.33 -13.78 -6.62
N GLY A 42 11.65 -13.81 -6.34
CA GLY A 42 12.62 -12.99 -7.05
C GLY A 42 12.50 -11.48 -6.76
N LEU A 43 11.80 -11.11 -5.68
CA LEU A 43 11.63 -9.73 -5.28
C LEU A 43 12.69 -9.34 -4.25
N ARG A 44 13.12 -8.08 -4.30
CA ARG A 44 14.05 -7.53 -3.33
C ARG A 44 13.31 -7.08 -2.08
N TYR A 45 13.86 -7.39 -0.91
CA TYR A 45 13.37 -6.92 0.38
C TYR A 45 14.44 -6.04 1.05
N ASN A 46 14.28 -4.74 0.95
CA ASN A 46 15.19 -3.75 1.52
C ASN A 46 14.42 -2.53 2.06
N PRO A 47 13.53 -2.73 3.07
CA PRO A 47 12.80 -1.62 3.67
C PRO A 47 13.74 -0.70 4.46
N ASN A 48 13.31 0.56 4.68
CA ASN A 48 14.05 1.51 5.50
C ASN A 48 14.36 0.90 6.89
N PRO A 49 15.62 0.88 7.34
CA PRO A 49 16.01 0.22 8.59
C PRO A 49 15.52 0.96 9.85
N ASP A 50 15.27 2.27 9.76
CA ASP A 50 15.02 3.13 10.90
C ASP A 50 13.53 3.38 11.15
N VAL A 51 12.73 3.50 10.07
CA VAL A 51 11.34 3.92 10.15
C VAL A 51 10.37 3.01 9.39
N VAL A 52 9.19 2.85 9.93
CA VAL A 52 7.99 2.37 9.23
C VAL A 52 7.16 3.60 8.86
N PRO A 53 7.03 3.96 7.57
CA PRO A 53 6.40 5.20 7.16
C PRO A 53 4.93 5.32 7.57
N ARG A 54 4.47 6.53 7.81
CA ARG A 54 3.06 6.88 7.75
C ARG A 54 2.67 7.05 6.28
N SER A 55 1.96 6.08 5.71
CA SER A 55 1.72 5.98 4.26
C SER A 55 0.64 6.92 3.71
N LEU A 56 -0.03 7.72 4.53
CA LEU A 56 -1.17 8.56 4.10
C LEU A 56 -0.81 9.51 2.93
N ARG A 57 0.34 10.20 3.01
CA ARG A 57 0.78 11.10 1.92
C ARG A 57 1.08 10.35 0.63
N ALA A 58 1.72 9.18 0.73
CA ALA A 58 1.95 8.32 -0.43
C ALA A 58 0.63 7.84 -1.05
N GLN A 59 -0.37 7.50 -0.24
CA GLN A 59 -1.71 7.15 -0.71
C GLN A 59 -2.41 8.35 -1.36
N GLN A 60 -2.27 9.57 -0.82
CA GLN A 60 -2.79 10.78 -1.49
C GLN A 60 -2.13 10.99 -2.86
N LEU A 61 -0.82 10.74 -2.99
CA LEU A 61 -0.11 10.82 -4.27
C LEU A 61 -0.64 9.78 -5.28
N THR A 62 -0.93 8.55 -4.84
CA THR A 62 -1.55 7.55 -5.73
C THR A 62 -2.97 7.91 -6.14
N GLU A 63 -3.75 8.58 -5.29
CA GLU A 63 -5.11 9.04 -5.65
C GLU A 63 -5.07 10.25 -6.60
N LEU A 64 -4.12 11.17 -6.43
CA LEU A 64 -3.85 12.21 -7.44
C LEU A 64 -3.52 11.57 -8.79
N ALA A 65 -2.59 10.61 -8.78
CA ALA A 65 -2.20 9.89 -9.99
C ALA A 65 -3.38 9.12 -10.62
N ARG A 66 -4.30 8.61 -9.82
CA ARG A 66 -5.54 7.97 -10.29
C ARG A 66 -6.40 8.94 -11.08
N ASP A 67 -6.64 10.13 -10.54
CA ASP A 67 -7.43 11.16 -11.21
C ASP A 67 -6.78 11.63 -12.52
N LEU A 68 -5.45 11.51 -12.63
CA LEU A 68 -4.66 11.79 -13.84
C LEU A 68 -4.49 10.58 -14.78
N GLY A 69 -5.09 9.42 -14.46
CA GLY A 69 -4.93 8.19 -15.27
C GLY A 69 -3.55 7.53 -15.16
N ARG A 70 -2.75 7.85 -14.13
CA ARG A 70 -1.36 7.41 -13.93
C ARG A 70 -1.15 6.57 -12.67
N HIS A 71 -2.20 6.02 -12.08
CA HIS A 71 -2.13 5.28 -10.82
C HIS A 71 -1.08 4.15 -10.83
N GLY A 72 -1.08 3.28 -11.86
CA GLY A 72 -0.17 2.13 -11.93
C GLY A 72 1.30 2.54 -11.82
N PRO A 73 1.82 3.39 -12.71
CA PRO A 73 3.21 3.83 -12.66
C PRO A 73 3.62 4.47 -11.32
N VAL A 74 2.76 5.28 -10.72
CA VAL A 74 3.05 5.93 -9.43
C VAL A 74 3.04 4.91 -8.29
N HIS A 75 2.07 4.00 -8.27
CA HIS A 75 2.01 2.92 -7.29
C HIS A 75 3.26 2.05 -7.36
N ASP A 76 3.65 1.58 -8.55
CA ASP A 76 4.81 0.71 -8.74
C ASP A 76 6.09 1.42 -8.32
N ARG A 77 6.26 2.69 -8.68
CA ARG A 77 7.43 3.49 -8.27
C ARG A 77 7.52 3.69 -6.75
N LEU A 78 6.39 3.88 -6.07
CA LEU A 78 6.34 3.96 -4.60
C LEU A 78 6.67 2.62 -3.94
N MET A 79 6.24 1.49 -4.53
CA MET A 79 6.62 0.16 -4.04
C MET A 79 8.12 -0.08 -4.18
N ASP A 80 8.73 0.34 -5.29
CA ASP A 80 10.19 0.29 -5.49
C ASP A 80 10.93 1.16 -4.48
N ALA A 81 10.49 2.40 -4.28
CA ALA A 81 11.07 3.30 -3.30
C ALA A 81 11.06 2.68 -1.89
N TYR A 82 9.95 2.09 -1.49
CA TYR A 82 9.80 1.52 -0.16
C TYR A 82 10.53 0.18 0.02
N TRP A 83 10.33 -0.77 -0.91
CA TRP A 83 10.81 -2.13 -0.72
C TRP A 83 12.22 -2.40 -1.27
N ASN A 84 12.64 -1.67 -2.30
CA ASN A 84 13.91 -1.88 -2.99
C ASN A 84 14.97 -0.85 -2.60
N GLU A 85 14.56 0.41 -2.36
CA GLU A 85 15.47 1.55 -2.19
C GLU A 85 15.56 2.05 -0.74
N ALA A 86 14.86 1.41 0.20
CA ALA A 86 14.84 1.80 1.62
C ALA A 86 14.37 3.25 1.87
N GLN A 87 13.56 3.82 0.96
CA GLN A 87 13.07 5.19 1.10
C GLN A 87 11.92 5.27 2.11
N ASP A 88 11.83 6.40 2.81
CA ASP A 88 10.68 6.74 3.63
C ASP A 88 9.59 7.36 2.74
N ILE A 89 8.57 6.59 2.36
CA ILE A 89 7.44 7.10 1.57
C ILE A 89 6.47 8.00 2.36
N GLY A 90 6.74 8.27 3.61
CA GLY A 90 6.08 9.32 4.42
C GLY A 90 6.78 10.68 4.28
N ASP A 91 8.03 10.69 3.82
CA ASP A 91 8.84 11.89 3.63
C ASP A 91 8.37 12.67 2.39
N PRO A 92 7.97 13.95 2.53
CA PRO A 92 7.58 14.80 1.41
C PRO A 92 8.63 14.90 0.30
N ASP A 93 9.93 14.91 0.63
CA ASP A 93 11.00 15.05 -0.37
C ASP A 93 11.16 13.79 -1.22
N VAL A 94 10.91 12.61 -0.64
CA VAL A 94 10.82 11.35 -1.40
C VAL A 94 9.64 11.40 -2.36
N LEU A 95 8.48 11.85 -1.89
CA LEU A 95 7.26 11.93 -2.70
C LEU A 95 7.38 12.96 -3.84
N ARG A 96 8.03 14.11 -3.60
CA ARG A 96 8.34 15.10 -4.67
C ARG A 96 9.20 14.48 -5.76
N ARG A 97 10.27 13.75 -5.40
CA ARG A 97 11.12 13.06 -6.39
C ARG A 97 10.34 12.06 -7.22
N VAL A 98 9.54 11.21 -6.59
CA VAL A 98 8.68 10.24 -7.29
C VAL A 98 7.71 10.95 -8.24
N ALA A 99 7.08 12.03 -7.79
CA ALA A 99 6.17 12.82 -8.59
C ALA A 99 6.86 13.49 -9.79
N GLN A 100 8.06 14.04 -9.58
CA GLN A 100 8.87 14.65 -10.63
C GLN A 100 9.34 13.63 -11.67
N GLU A 101 9.83 12.46 -11.25
CA GLU A 101 10.23 11.36 -12.14
C GLU A 101 9.09 10.92 -13.06
N LEU A 102 7.86 11.01 -12.57
CA LEU A 102 6.65 10.63 -13.30
C LEU A 102 5.86 11.82 -13.85
N GLU A 103 6.48 13.01 -13.90
CA GLU A 103 5.93 14.23 -14.50
C GLU A 103 4.50 14.57 -14.00
N LEU A 104 4.26 14.42 -12.69
CA LEU A 104 3.02 14.88 -12.07
C LEU A 104 3.03 16.40 -11.90
N PRO A 105 1.86 17.08 -11.97
CA PRO A 105 1.77 18.53 -11.82
C PRO A 105 2.26 18.99 -10.44
N GLU A 106 3.32 19.78 -10.39
CA GLU A 106 3.98 20.22 -9.15
C GLU A 106 3.00 20.90 -8.18
N ALA A 107 2.14 21.78 -8.69
CA ALA A 107 1.16 22.49 -7.86
C ALA A 107 0.17 21.56 -7.15
N ASP A 108 -0.31 20.51 -7.84
CA ASP A 108 -1.19 19.49 -7.25
C ASP A 108 -0.44 18.65 -6.22
N VAL A 109 0.84 18.34 -6.49
CA VAL A 109 1.70 17.58 -5.56
C VAL A 109 1.93 18.38 -4.27
N GLU A 110 2.28 19.67 -4.35
CA GLU A 110 2.45 20.50 -3.16
C GLU A 110 1.15 20.64 -2.37
N GLU A 111 0.00 20.75 -3.05
CA GLU A 111 -1.30 20.79 -2.39
C GLU A 111 -1.55 19.54 -1.55
N ILE A 112 -1.31 18.34 -2.10
CA ILE A 112 -1.56 17.08 -1.37
C ILE A 112 -0.53 16.83 -0.27
N LEU A 113 0.72 17.27 -0.43
CA LEU A 113 1.75 17.11 0.59
C LEU A 113 1.53 18.01 1.81
N GLY A 114 0.95 19.20 1.58
CA GLY A 114 0.63 20.17 2.63
C GLY A 114 -0.81 20.05 3.17
N GLY A 115 -1.67 19.25 2.55
CA GLY A 115 -3.10 19.19 2.84
C GLY A 115 -3.69 17.78 2.89
N ASP A 116 -5.01 17.74 2.86
CA ASP A 116 -5.80 16.54 3.08
C ASP A 116 -6.78 16.23 1.91
N ARG A 117 -6.46 16.70 0.69
CA ARG A 117 -7.34 16.64 -0.49
C ARG A 117 -8.00 15.26 -0.72
N TYR A 118 -7.25 14.19 -0.51
CA TYR A 118 -7.73 12.82 -0.73
C TYR A 118 -7.97 12.02 0.57
N ARG A 119 -7.79 12.64 1.74
CA ARG A 119 -7.97 11.96 3.04
C ARG A 119 -9.34 11.30 3.14
N ASP A 120 -10.42 12.04 2.88
CA ASP A 120 -11.78 11.51 3.00
C ASP A 120 -12.03 10.32 2.07
N ARG A 121 -11.46 10.33 0.85
CA ARG A 121 -11.54 9.21 -0.10
C ARG A 121 -10.83 7.97 0.45
N ILE A 122 -9.63 8.13 1.00
CA ILE A 122 -8.83 7.05 1.59
C ILE A 122 -9.53 6.47 2.82
N GLU A 123 -9.99 7.31 3.73
CA GLU A 123 -10.73 6.89 4.92
C GLU A 123 -12.05 6.19 4.58
N HIS A 124 -12.78 6.70 3.59
CA HIS A 124 -14.00 6.05 3.11
C HIS A 124 -13.71 4.65 2.56
N SER A 125 -12.70 4.52 1.70
CA SER A 125 -12.27 3.23 1.14
C SER A 125 -11.84 2.27 2.25
N THR A 126 -11.07 2.74 3.23
CA THR A 126 -10.65 1.94 4.39
C THR A 126 -11.83 1.44 5.20
N ARG A 127 -12.82 2.33 5.50
CA ARG A 127 -14.04 1.94 6.24
C ARG A 127 -14.89 0.93 5.45
N GLN A 128 -15.03 1.12 4.13
CA GLN A 128 -15.75 0.16 3.28
C GLN A 128 -15.07 -1.21 3.30
N ALA A 129 -13.75 -1.26 3.14
CA ALA A 129 -13.01 -2.51 3.20
C ALA A 129 -13.17 -3.20 4.56
N ALA A 130 -13.05 -2.45 5.66
CA ALA A 130 -13.26 -2.99 7.01
C ALA A 130 -14.67 -3.53 7.22
N SER A 131 -15.70 -2.88 6.65
CA SER A 131 -17.10 -3.31 6.79
C SER A 131 -17.40 -4.67 6.14
N ILE A 132 -16.59 -5.08 5.17
CA ILE A 132 -16.69 -6.41 4.52
C ILE A 132 -15.68 -7.42 5.07
N GLY A 133 -14.96 -7.07 6.15
CA GLY A 133 -13.99 -7.95 6.81
C GLY A 133 -12.56 -7.87 6.28
N ALA A 134 -12.24 -6.96 5.36
CA ALA A 134 -10.85 -6.71 4.95
C ALA A 134 -10.14 -5.89 6.04
N ASN A 135 -9.37 -6.58 6.88
CA ASN A 135 -8.63 -6.03 8.02
C ASN A 135 -7.10 -6.19 7.89
N ALA A 136 -6.66 -6.61 6.73
CA ALA A 136 -5.25 -6.82 6.38
C ALA A 136 -5.04 -6.56 4.88
N VAL A 137 -3.80 -6.36 4.47
CA VAL A 137 -3.41 -6.16 3.07
C VAL A 137 -2.37 -7.22 2.66
N PRO A 138 -2.41 -7.67 1.39
CA PRO A 138 -3.43 -7.38 0.39
C PRO A 138 -4.78 -8.05 0.69
N ALA A 139 -5.88 -7.44 0.23
CA ALA A 139 -7.22 -8.04 0.26
C ALA A 139 -7.84 -7.95 -1.14
N PHE A 140 -8.49 -9.02 -1.59
CA PHE A 140 -9.06 -9.11 -2.93
C PHE A 140 -10.56 -9.37 -2.82
N LEU A 141 -11.37 -8.44 -3.27
CA LEU A 141 -12.81 -8.63 -3.41
C LEU A 141 -13.12 -9.06 -4.85
N LEU A 142 -13.48 -10.31 -5.03
CA LEU A 142 -13.78 -10.93 -6.32
C LEU A 142 -15.29 -10.82 -6.58
N ASP A 143 -15.66 -10.21 -7.72
CA ASP A 143 -17.05 -10.03 -8.16
C ASP A 143 -18.00 -9.45 -7.08
N ARG A 144 -17.47 -8.62 -6.15
CA ARG A 144 -18.20 -8.10 -4.99
C ARG A 144 -18.85 -9.16 -4.08
N ARG A 145 -18.46 -10.43 -4.20
CA ARG A 145 -19.10 -11.59 -3.57
C ARG A 145 -18.16 -12.38 -2.67
N LEU A 146 -16.88 -12.49 -3.05
CA LEU A 146 -15.91 -13.31 -2.34
C LEU A 146 -14.69 -12.50 -1.94
N LEU A 147 -14.39 -12.48 -0.65
CA LEU A 147 -13.20 -11.82 -0.10
C LEU A 147 -12.07 -12.84 0.10
N VAL A 148 -10.91 -12.59 -0.49
CA VAL A 148 -9.66 -13.33 -0.28
C VAL A 148 -8.68 -12.43 0.46
N LEU A 149 -8.22 -12.85 1.64
CA LEU A 149 -7.30 -12.09 2.48
C LEU A 149 -5.86 -12.61 2.34
N GLY A 150 -4.91 -11.68 2.27
CA GLY A 150 -3.49 -11.99 2.20
C GLY A 150 -3.02 -12.41 0.80
N ALA A 151 -1.71 -12.53 0.65
CA ALA A 151 -1.05 -13.02 -0.56
C ALA A 151 -1.12 -14.54 -0.60
N GLN A 152 -2.27 -15.08 -1.02
CA GLN A 152 -2.54 -16.50 -1.12
C GLN A 152 -1.82 -17.14 -2.31
N PRO A 153 -1.58 -18.48 -2.31
CA PRO A 153 -1.15 -19.23 -3.48
C PRO A 153 -2.15 -19.11 -4.65
N ASN A 154 -1.67 -19.32 -5.88
CA ASN A 154 -2.51 -19.22 -7.09
C ASN A 154 -3.71 -20.18 -7.04
N GLU A 155 -3.52 -21.39 -6.50
CA GLU A 155 -4.58 -22.39 -6.36
C GLU A 155 -5.77 -21.87 -5.53
N SER A 156 -5.51 -21.01 -4.53
CA SER A 156 -6.57 -20.38 -3.73
C SER A 156 -7.42 -19.43 -4.58
N PHE A 157 -6.81 -18.71 -5.51
CA PHE A 157 -7.53 -17.84 -6.44
C PHE A 157 -8.29 -18.65 -7.51
N GLU A 158 -7.71 -19.73 -8.03
CA GLU A 158 -8.37 -20.64 -8.96
C GLU A 158 -9.65 -21.23 -8.34
N HIS A 159 -9.56 -21.74 -7.11
CA HIS A 159 -10.74 -22.21 -6.37
C HIS A 159 -11.77 -21.10 -6.11
N ALA A 160 -11.30 -19.88 -5.81
CA ALA A 160 -12.18 -18.73 -5.58
C ALA A 160 -12.97 -18.37 -6.86
N PHE A 161 -12.31 -18.37 -8.03
CA PHE A 161 -12.96 -18.11 -9.31
C PHE A 161 -13.94 -19.24 -9.68
N ALA A 162 -13.56 -20.52 -9.53
CA ALA A 162 -14.45 -21.65 -9.78
C ALA A 162 -15.74 -21.55 -8.95
N ARG A 163 -15.65 -21.20 -7.67
CA ARG A 163 -16.82 -20.97 -6.82
C ARG A 163 -17.72 -19.84 -7.29
N LEU A 164 -17.15 -18.80 -7.88
CA LEU A 164 -17.95 -17.67 -8.41
C LEU A 164 -18.69 -18.06 -9.70
N GLU A 165 -18.13 -18.97 -10.50
CA GLU A 165 -18.77 -19.48 -11.72
C GLU A 165 -19.92 -20.44 -11.40
N GLU A 166 -19.80 -21.23 -10.32
CA GLU A 166 -20.83 -22.21 -9.91
C GLU A 166 -22.03 -21.55 -9.20
N ALA A 167 -21.86 -20.36 -8.64
CA ALA A 167 -22.89 -19.67 -7.88
C ALA A 167 -23.54 -18.55 -8.72
N PRO A 168 -24.80 -18.68 -9.12
CA PRO A 168 -25.52 -17.67 -9.91
C PRO A 168 -25.72 -16.34 -9.17
#